data_75297266b679a76e375370fd8863f7ad
#
_entry.id   75297266b679a76e375370fd8863f7ad
#
_cell.length_a   1.000
_cell.length_b   1.000
_cell.length_c   1.000
_cell.angle_alpha   90.00
_cell.angle_beta   90.00
_cell.angle_gamma   90.00
#
_symmetry.space_group_name_H-M   'P 1'
#
loop_
_entity.id
_entity.type
_entity.pdbx_description
1 polymer ?
#
loop_
_entity_poly.entity_id
_entity_poly.type
_entity_poly.pdbx_seq_one_letter_code
_entity_poly.pdbx_strand_id
1 'polypeptide(L)'
;MAQLKYKRVLLKISGEALAGDKHFGFDFDVVSKVCDVIKKCTDMGVQMGVVIGGGNFWRGVKNGEGYIERTRADHMGMLATAMNCMAVADVLEQKGVDVRVQTALEIKEVAEPYIRARAIRHLEKGRVVLFGCGIGSPFFSTDTAAVLRAAEINADVILLAKNIDGVYNADPAKDASAVKYDAISYEDVLAQHLAVMDSTATSLSMDNHIPCLLYTSDAA
;
A
#
# COMPACT_ATOMS: atom_id res chain seq x y z
N MET A 1 -27.42 0.13 -10.52
CA MET A 1 -26.02 0.04 -10.08
C MET A 1 -26.01 0.00 -8.56
N ALA A 2 -25.27 -0.89 -7.94
CA ALA A 2 -25.13 -0.89 -6.49
C ALA A 2 -24.47 0.44 -6.05
N GLN A 3 -24.97 1.06 -4.99
CA GLN A 3 -24.40 2.29 -4.46
C GLN A 3 -23.03 1.97 -3.83
N LEU A 4 -21.95 2.59 -4.31
CA LEU A 4 -20.62 2.42 -3.72
C LEU A 4 -20.61 2.98 -2.30
N LYS A 5 -20.10 2.19 -1.35
CA LYS A 5 -19.88 2.64 0.04
C LYS A 5 -18.73 3.66 0.11
N TYR A 6 -17.68 3.44 -0.70
CA TYR A 6 -16.50 4.29 -0.79
C TYR A 6 -16.26 4.67 -2.24
N LYS A 7 -16.03 5.92 -2.50
CA LYS A 7 -15.79 6.45 -3.85
C LYS A 7 -14.31 6.52 -4.18
N ARG A 8 -13.48 6.91 -3.23
CA ARG A 8 -12.03 7.03 -3.37
C ARG A 8 -11.33 6.17 -2.34
N VAL A 9 -10.52 5.25 -2.80
CA VAL A 9 -9.87 4.23 -1.97
C VAL A 9 -8.36 4.33 -2.13
N LEU A 10 -7.63 4.22 -1.03
CA LEU A 10 -6.21 3.92 -1.07
C LEU A 10 -5.99 2.44 -0.74
N LEU A 11 -5.45 1.69 -1.68
CA LEU A 11 -5.04 0.31 -1.50
C LEU A 11 -3.55 0.26 -1.16
N LYS A 12 -3.19 -0.42 -0.06
CA LYS A 12 -1.79 -0.70 0.27
C LYS A 12 -1.50 -2.19 0.10
N ILE A 13 -0.49 -2.49 -0.68
CA ILE A 13 -0.05 -3.85 -0.99
C ILE A 13 1.37 -4.05 -0.45
N SER A 14 1.64 -5.20 0.18
CA SER A 14 3.02 -5.59 0.51
C SER A 14 3.77 -5.96 -0.78
N GLY A 15 5.01 -5.49 -0.92
CA GLY A 15 5.86 -5.94 -2.04
C GLY A 15 6.06 -7.46 -2.06
N GLU A 16 6.11 -8.09 -0.90
CA GLU A 16 6.23 -9.54 -0.78
C GLU A 16 5.06 -10.29 -1.39
N ALA A 17 3.85 -9.72 -1.32
CA ALA A 17 2.69 -10.31 -1.97
C ALA A 17 2.88 -10.44 -3.48
N LEU A 18 3.63 -9.52 -4.12
CA LEU A 18 3.91 -9.58 -5.56
C LEU A 18 4.95 -10.65 -5.95
N ALA A 19 5.71 -11.16 -4.99
CA ALA A 19 6.67 -12.25 -5.23
C ALA A 19 6.03 -13.65 -5.13
N GLY A 20 4.85 -13.75 -4.52
CA GLY A 20 4.21 -15.04 -4.27
C GLY A 20 5.15 -16.01 -3.55
N ASP A 21 5.14 -17.26 -3.96
CA ASP A 21 5.99 -18.31 -3.39
C ASP A 21 7.49 -18.19 -3.76
N LYS A 22 7.82 -17.29 -4.70
CA LYS A 22 9.22 -17.05 -5.10
C LYS A 22 10.02 -16.29 -4.05
N HIS A 23 9.34 -15.59 -3.12
CA HIS A 23 9.92 -14.78 -2.04
C HIS A 23 10.84 -13.63 -2.50
N PHE A 24 11.15 -13.52 -3.80
CA PHE A 24 11.97 -12.46 -4.40
C PHE A 24 11.49 -12.12 -5.81
N GLY A 25 11.56 -10.83 -6.17
CA GLY A 25 11.17 -10.35 -7.49
C GLY A 25 9.65 -10.35 -7.69
N PHE A 26 9.22 -10.80 -8.86
CA PHE A 26 7.81 -10.86 -9.27
C PHE A 26 7.35 -12.29 -9.53
N ASP A 27 6.14 -12.59 -9.07
CA ASP A 27 5.31 -13.63 -9.64
C ASP A 27 4.22 -12.95 -10.48
N PHE A 28 4.34 -13.02 -11.80
CA PHE A 28 3.42 -12.30 -12.69
C PHE A 28 2.00 -12.86 -12.69
N ASP A 29 1.79 -14.11 -12.29
CA ASP A 29 0.44 -14.65 -12.08
C ASP A 29 -0.23 -13.97 -10.88
N VAL A 30 0.53 -13.76 -9.79
CA VAL A 30 0.05 -13.02 -8.62
C VAL A 30 -0.16 -11.54 -8.96
N VAL A 31 0.79 -10.91 -9.65
CA VAL A 31 0.65 -9.51 -10.10
C VAL A 31 -0.60 -9.35 -10.97
N SER A 32 -0.84 -10.28 -11.89
CA SER A 32 -2.02 -10.28 -12.76
C SER A 32 -3.32 -10.37 -11.97
N LYS A 33 -3.41 -11.25 -10.97
CA LYS A 33 -4.58 -11.37 -10.08
C LYS A 33 -4.85 -10.08 -9.30
N VAL A 34 -3.81 -9.46 -8.74
CA VAL A 34 -3.92 -8.16 -8.05
C VAL A 34 -4.45 -7.08 -9.01
N CYS A 35 -3.93 -7.05 -10.24
CA CYS A 35 -4.40 -6.11 -11.27
C CYS A 35 -5.86 -6.37 -11.67
N ASP A 36 -6.31 -7.62 -11.70
CA ASP A 36 -7.71 -7.95 -11.97
C ASP A 36 -8.66 -7.41 -10.88
N VAL A 37 -8.24 -7.46 -9.62
CA VAL A 37 -9.02 -6.86 -8.51
C VAL A 37 -9.07 -5.34 -8.65
N ILE A 38 -7.93 -4.69 -8.91
CA ILE A 38 -7.88 -3.23 -9.12
C ILE A 38 -8.79 -2.84 -10.30
N LYS A 39 -8.70 -3.58 -11.43
CA LYS A 39 -9.55 -3.34 -12.60
C LYS A 39 -11.03 -3.46 -12.27
N LYS A 40 -11.45 -4.51 -11.58
CA LYS A 40 -12.86 -4.68 -11.17
C LYS A 40 -13.35 -3.49 -10.35
N CYS A 41 -12.53 -2.97 -9.41
CA CYS A 41 -12.89 -1.80 -8.63
C CYS A 41 -13.03 -0.54 -9.51
N THR A 42 -12.11 -0.32 -10.45
CA THR A 42 -12.18 0.83 -11.37
C THR A 42 -13.36 0.72 -12.33
N ASP A 43 -13.68 -0.47 -12.84
CA ASP A 43 -14.86 -0.72 -13.69
C ASP A 43 -16.18 -0.44 -12.94
N MET A 44 -16.19 -0.56 -11.60
CA MET A 44 -17.30 -0.17 -10.73
C MET A 44 -17.36 1.35 -10.49
N GLY A 45 -16.38 2.13 -10.94
CA GLY A 45 -16.30 3.58 -10.75
C GLY A 45 -15.55 4.02 -9.48
N VAL A 46 -14.83 3.13 -8.82
CA VAL A 46 -13.98 3.46 -7.66
C VAL A 46 -12.71 4.18 -8.13
N GLN A 47 -12.38 5.30 -7.51
CA GLN A 47 -11.11 6.01 -7.71
C GLN A 47 -10.01 5.35 -6.88
N MET A 48 -9.03 4.74 -7.55
CA MET A 48 -8.01 3.90 -6.90
C MET A 48 -6.65 4.58 -6.84
N GLY A 49 -6.19 4.92 -5.61
CA GLY A 49 -4.79 5.16 -5.31
C GLY A 49 -4.16 3.89 -4.75
N VAL A 50 -2.93 3.58 -5.14
CA VAL A 50 -2.24 2.35 -4.70
C VAL A 50 -0.84 2.67 -4.19
N VAL A 51 -0.49 2.17 -3.02
CA VAL A 51 0.88 2.17 -2.47
C VAL A 51 1.37 0.73 -2.39
N ILE A 52 2.57 0.49 -2.89
CA ILE A 52 3.17 -0.84 -2.93
C ILE A 52 4.49 -0.83 -2.16
N GLY A 53 4.67 -1.78 -1.23
CA GLY A 53 5.93 -1.96 -0.51
C GLY A 53 7.06 -2.47 -1.41
N GLY A 54 8.32 -2.36 -0.96
CA GLY A 54 9.51 -2.80 -1.70
C GLY A 54 10.11 -4.13 -1.20
N GLY A 55 9.43 -4.83 -0.28
CA GLY A 55 9.97 -5.95 0.47
C GLY A 55 10.33 -7.21 -0.34
N ASN A 56 9.83 -7.33 -1.58
CA ASN A 56 10.22 -8.38 -2.53
C ASN A 56 11.60 -8.17 -3.16
N PHE A 57 12.17 -6.98 -3.08
CA PHE A 57 13.52 -6.68 -3.59
C PHE A 57 14.47 -6.27 -2.47
N TRP A 58 14.01 -5.43 -1.53
CA TRP A 58 14.88 -4.86 -0.53
C TRP A 58 14.14 -4.55 0.78
N ARG A 59 14.70 -5.02 1.90
CA ARG A 59 14.29 -4.68 3.26
C ARG A 59 15.41 -3.95 3.95
N GLY A 60 15.37 -2.61 3.93
CA GLY A 60 16.45 -1.72 4.34
C GLY A 60 17.13 -2.11 5.66
N VAL A 61 16.35 -2.29 6.74
CA VAL A 61 16.88 -2.64 8.06
C VAL A 61 17.47 -4.06 8.09
N LYS A 62 16.78 -5.05 7.50
CA LYS A 62 17.20 -6.45 7.58
C LYS A 62 18.34 -6.81 6.63
N ASN A 63 18.33 -6.27 5.41
CA ASN A 63 19.31 -6.63 4.38
C ASN A 63 20.59 -5.81 4.45
N GLY A 64 20.55 -4.61 5.06
CA GLY A 64 21.67 -3.68 5.12
C GLY A 64 22.38 -3.60 6.46
N GLU A 65 21.93 -4.33 7.48
CA GLU A 65 22.46 -4.23 8.83
C GLU A 65 23.96 -4.55 8.88
N GLY A 66 24.74 -3.59 9.36
CA GLY A 66 26.21 -3.69 9.47
C GLY A 66 27.00 -3.45 8.17
N TYR A 67 26.34 -3.33 7.01
CA TYR A 67 27.00 -3.16 5.70
C TYR A 67 26.64 -1.84 4.99
N ILE A 68 25.42 -1.37 5.16
CA ILE A 68 24.91 -0.18 4.45
C ILE A 68 24.32 0.79 5.49
N GLU A 69 24.65 2.06 5.34
CA GLU A 69 24.09 3.12 6.17
C GLU A 69 22.57 3.19 5.98
N ARG A 70 21.83 3.40 7.09
CA ARG A 70 20.39 3.31 7.16
C ARG A 70 19.65 4.16 6.12
N THR A 71 20.06 5.40 5.92
CA THR A 71 19.40 6.28 4.95
C THR A 71 19.56 5.80 3.52
N ARG A 72 20.72 5.24 3.17
CA ARG A 72 20.95 4.62 1.86
C ARG A 72 20.11 3.37 1.68
N ALA A 73 20.05 2.53 2.70
CA ALA A 73 19.23 1.32 2.69
C ALA A 73 17.73 1.65 2.48
N ASP A 74 17.25 2.72 3.13
CA ASP A 74 15.87 3.19 2.96
C ASP A 74 15.63 3.76 1.54
N HIS A 75 16.58 4.51 0.96
CA HIS A 75 16.48 4.95 -0.44
C HIS A 75 16.44 3.76 -1.42
N MET A 76 17.23 2.69 -1.18
CA MET A 76 17.14 1.47 -1.98
C MET A 76 15.75 0.84 -1.89
N GLY A 77 15.15 0.82 -0.69
CA GLY A 77 13.77 0.39 -0.49
C GLY A 77 12.74 1.26 -1.24
N MET A 78 12.95 2.58 -1.28
CA MET A 78 12.11 3.49 -2.07
C MET A 78 12.20 3.18 -3.56
N LEU A 79 13.40 2.97 -4.11
CA LEU A 79 13.58 2.57 -5.51
C LEU A 79 12.94 1.22 -5.82
N ALA A 80 13.00 0.27 -4.89
CA ALA A 80 12.30 -1.01 -5.02
C ALA A 80 10.78 -0.84 -5.15
N THR A 81 10.18 0.12 -4.41
CA THR A 81 8.75 0.44 -4.57
C THR A 81 8.45 1.04 -5.94
N ALA A 82 9.35 1.85 -6.51
CA ALA A 82 9.19 2.39 -7.86
C ALA A 82 9.20 1.27 -8.92
N MET A 83 10.11 0.29 -8.79
CA MET A 83 10.11 -0.89 -9.66
C MET A 83 8.78 -1.65 -9.60
N ASN A 84 8.24 -1.85 -8.39
CA ASN A 84 6.94 -2.50 -8.21
C ASN A 84 5.79 -1.71 -8.86
N CYS A 85 5.80 -0.39 -8.72
CA CYS A 85 4.80 0.46 -9.38
C CYS A 85 4.89 0.36 -10.91
N MET A 86 6.09 0.32 -11.49
CA MET A 86 6.26 0.17 -12.94
C MET A 86 5.72 -1.17 -13.45
N ALA A 87 6.03 -2.27 -12.76
CA ALA A 87 5.54 -3.59 -13.15
C ALA A 87 4.01 -3.70 -13.06
N VAL A 88 3.40 -3.19 -11.98
CA VAL A 88 1.94 -3.19 -11.81
C VAL A 88 1.27 -2.25 -12.82
N ALA A 89 1.90 -1.10 -13.14
CA ALA A 89 1.38 -0.19 -14.15
C ALA A 89 1.29 -0.86 -15.52
N ASP A 90 2.36 -1.49 -15.97
CA ASP A 90 2.41 -2.17 -17.26
C ASP A 90 1.33 -3.27 -17.38
N VAL A 91 1.18 -4.11 -16.34
CA VAL A 91 0.15 -5.15 -16.32
C VAL A 91 -1.27 -4.57 -16.32
N LEU A 92 -1.52 -3.46 -15.59
CA LEU A 92 -2.81 -2.77 -15.62
C LEU A 92 -3.11 -2.17 -16.99
N GLU A 93 -2.13 -1.54 -17.64
CA GLU A 93 -2.26 -0.97 -18.99
C GLU A 93 -2.55 -2.05 -20.02
N GLN A 94 -1.89 -3.21 -19.95
CA GLN A 94 -2.21 -4.37 -20.79
C GLN A 94 -3.65 -4.88 -20.60
N LYS A 95 -4.24 -4.68 -19.42
CA LYS A 95 -5.65 -4.99 -19.11
C LYS A 95 -6.61 -3.85 -19.48
N GLY A 96 -6.14 -2.77 -20.12
CA GLY A 96 -6.94 -1.65 -20.58
C GLY A 96 -7.32 -0.65 -19.47
N VAL A 97 -6.56 -0.59 -18.39
CA VAL A 97 -6.74 0.39 -17.31
C VAL A 97 -5.78 1.57 -17.51
N ASP A 98 -6.30 2.79 -17.52
CA ASP A 98 -5.47 3.99 -17.52
C ASP A 98 -4.73 4.15 -16.18
N VAL A 99 -3.39 4.19 -16.21
CA VAL A 99 -2.56 4.26 -15.01
C VAL A 99 -1.62 5.47 -15.04
N ARG A 100 -1.27 5.98 -13.87
CA ARG A 100 -0.17 6.95 -13.70
C ARG A 100 0.70 6.53 -12.51
N VAL A 101 2.00 6.46 -12.73
CA VAL A 101 2.99 6.28 -11.66
C VAL A 101 3.47 7.65 -11.23
N GLN A 102 3.36 7.94 -9.92
CA GLN A 102 3.90 9.14 -9.32
C GLN A 102 4.87 8.78 -8.19
N THR A 103 6.06 9.37 -8.19
CA THR A 103 7.11 9.05 -7.22
C THR A 103 7.47 10.26 -6.35
N ALA A 104 7.70 10.00 -5.05
CA ALA A 104 8.13 11.01 -4.10
C ALA A 104 9.59 11.46 -4.32
N LEU A 105 10.43 10.58 -4.87
CA LEU A 105 11.75 10.94 -5.42
C LEU A 105 11.56 11.28 -6.90
N GLU A 106 12.24 12.31 -7.39
CA GLU A 106 12.22 12.65 -8.83
C GLU A 106 13.00 11.62 -9.64
N ILE A 107 12.28 10.87 -10.49
CA ILE A 107 12.83 9.90 -11.45
C ILE A 107 12.13 10.18 -12.78
N LYS A 108 12.43 11.35 -13.37
CA LYS A 108 11.68 11.96 -14.48
C LYS A 108 11.56 11.08 -15.73
N GLU A 109 12.52 10.18 -15.94
CA GLU A 109 12.57 9.29 -17.11
C GLU A 109 11.53 8.17 -17.03
N VAL A 110 11.03 7.84 -15.83
CA VAL A 110 10.17 6.65 -15.62
C VAL A 110 8.85 6.92 -14.90
N ALA A 111 8.73 8.08 -14.22
CA ALA A 111 7.54 8.40 -13.43
C ALA A 111 7.30 9.90 -13.31
N GLU A 112 6.05 10.29 -13.11
CA GLU A 112 5.72 11.68 -12.78
C GLU A 112 6.19 12.02 -11.36
N PRO A 113 6.74 13.22 -11.10
CA PRO A 113 6.90 13.70 -9.73
C PRO A 113 5.54 13.77 -9.02
N TYR A 114 5.50 13.30 -7.77
CA TYR A 114 4.27 13.38 -7.00
C TYR A 114 3.87 14.84 -6.75
N ILE A 115 2.70 15.19 -7.22
CA ILE A 115 2.02 16.46 -6.93
C ILE A 115 0.57 16.15 -6.59
N ARG A 116 0.14 16.48 -5.36
CA ARG A 116 -1.20 16.19 -4.85
C ARG A 116 -2.32 16.55 -5.83
N ALA A 117 -2.28 17.75 -6.40
CA ALA A 117 -3.32 18.22 -7.32
C ALA A 117 -3.38 17.40 -8.61
N ARG A 118 -2.24 16.90 -9.10
CA ARG A 118 -2.17 15.99 -10.26
C ARG A 118 -2.74 14.63 -9.92
N ALA A 119 -2.40 14.06 -8.76
CA ALA A 119 -2.94 12.79 -8.30
C ALA A 119 -4.47 12.83 -8.24
N ILE A 120 -5.04 13.85 -7.59
CA ILE A 120 -6.49 14.03 -7.51
C ILE A 120 -7.12 14.12 -8.90
N ARG A 121 -6.53 14.94 -9.81
CA ARG A 121 -7.03 15.09 -11.19
C ARG A 121 -6.97 13.76 -11.98
N HIS A 122 -5.96 12.91 -11.76
CA HIS A 122 -5.90 11.59 -12.38
C HIS A 122 -7.02 10.69 -11.85
N LEU A 123 -7.20 10.63 -10.53
CA LEU A 123 -8.27 9.86 -9.89
C LEU A 123 -9.67 10.29 -10.37
N GLU A 124 -9.92 11.59 -10.47
CA GLU A 124 -11.19 12.15 -10.97
C GLU A 124 -11.46 11.82 -12.44
N LYS A 125 -10.42 11.54 -13.23
CA LYS A 125 -10.52 11.06 -14.61
C LYS A 125 -10.65 9.52 -14.72
N GLY A 126 -10.82 8.83 -13.58
CA GLY A 126 -10.91 7.37 -13.55
C GLY A 126 -9.60 6.63 -13.75
N ARG A 127 -8.45 7.31 -13.64
CA ARG A 127 -7.15 6.69 -13.73
C ARG A 127 -6.73 6.11 -12.39
N VAL A 128 -6.07 4.96 -12.40
CA VAL A 128 -5.36 4.44 -11.23
C VAL A 128 -4.08 5.25 -11.02
N VAL A 129 -3.80 5.63 -9.78
CA VAL A 129 -2.54 6.32 -9.44
C VAL A 129 -1.72 5.41 -8.52
N LEU A 130 -0.53 5.01 -8.99
CA LEU A 130 0.43 4.23 -8.22
C LEU A 130 1.46 5.18 -7.60
N PHE A 131 1.60 5.12 -6.27
CA PHE A 131 2.51 5.98 -5.51
C PHE A 131 3.79 5.22 -5.16
N GLY A 132 4.89 5.56 -5.81
CA GLY A 132 6.23 5.01 -5.58
C GLY A 132 7.08 5.88 -4.67
N CYS A 133 8.18 5.32 -4.20
CA CYS A 133 9.19 5.96 -3.34
C CYS A 133 8.67 6.41 -1.96
N GLY A 134 7.61 5.78 -1.45
CA GLY A 134 7.10 6.06 -0.12
C GLY A 134 6.70 7.52 0.08
N ILE A 135 7.21 8.16 1.15
CA ILE A 135 7.06 9.61 1.39
C ILE A 135 8.24 10.43 0.85
N GLY A 136 9.30 9.79 0.33
CA GLY A 136 10.52 10.44 -0.14
C GLY A 136 11.54 10.74 0.96
N SER A 137 11.28 10.33 2.19
CA SER A 137 12.18 10.52 3.33
C SER A 137 12.53 9.19 3.99
N PRO A 138 13.82 8.97 4.37
CA PRO A 138 14.22 7.81 5.17
C PRO A 138 13.48 7.71 6.50
N PHE A 139 13.58 6.56 7.16
CA PHE A 139 13.00 6.21 8.46
C PHE A 139 11.49 6.00 8.50
N PHE A 140 10.77 6.20 7.41
CA PHE A 140 9.34 5.98 7.33
C PHE A 140 9.00 4.70 6.56
N SER A 141 7.95 4.02 7.01
CA SER A 141 7.45 2.81 6.37
C SER A 141 6.53 3.10 5.18
N THR A 142 6.20 2.07 4.41
CA THR A 142 5.14 2.17 3.38
C THR A 142 3.73 2.22 3.98
N ASP A 143 3.53 1.82 5.24
CA ASP A 143 2.26 2.00 5.95
C ASP A 143 2.04 3.50 6.22
N THR A 144 3.07 4.21 6.73
CA THR A 144 3.04 5.67 6.88
C THR A 144 2.81 6.37 5.53
N ALA A 145 3.47 5.91 4.46
CA ALA A 145 3.26 6.46 3.12
C ALA A 145 1.81 6.27 2.65
N ALA A 146 1.20 5.12 2.88
CA ALA A 146 -0.18 4.85 2.51
C ALA A 146 -1.15 5.81 3.21
N VAL A 147 -0.98 6.02 4.52
CA VAL A 147 -1.83 6.94 5.29
C VAL A 147 -1.65 8.38 4.83
N LEU A 148 -0.40 8.83 4.62
CA LEU A 148 -0.14 10.19 4.14
C LEU A 148 -0.78 10.42 2.77
N ARG A 149 -0.61 9.50 1.82
CA ARG A 149 -1.23 9.61 0.50
C ARG A 149 -2.76 9.57 0.59
N ALA A 150 -3.34 8.72 1.46
CA ALA A 150 -4.77 8.68 1.69
C ALA A 150 -5.32 10.04 2.17
N ALA A 151 -4.67 10.66 3.16
CA ALA A 151 -5.02 11.99 3.65
C ALA A 151 -4.92 13.05 2.54
N GLU A 152 -3.80 13.07 1.81
CA GLU A 152 -3.54 14.04 0.76
C GLU A 152 -4.52 13.98 -0.41
N ILE A 153 -4.93 12.76 -0.82
CA ILE A 153 -5.89 12.60 -1.91
C ILE A 153 -7.35 12.59 -1.45
N ASN A 154 -7.63 12.80 -0.18
CA ASN A 154 -8.95 12.70 0.45
C ASN A 154 -9.59 11.33 0.16
N ALA A 155 -8.90 10.24 0.47
CA ALA A 155 -9.46 8.90 0.37
C ALA A 155 -10.50 8.65 1.46
N ASP A 156 -11.58 7.97 1.12
CA ASP A 156 -12.64 7.61 2.06
C ASP A 156 -12.22 6.49 3.01
N VAL A 157 -11.26 5.65 2.57
CA VAL A 157 -10.80 4.47 3.30
C VAL A 157 -9.43 4.01 2.82
N ILE A 158 -8.67 3.41 3.74
CA ILE A 158 -7.45 2.65 3.40
C ILE A 158 -7.79 1.16 3.45
N LEU A 159 -7.46 0.44 2.39
CA LEU A 159 -7.49 -1.02 2.35
C LEU A 159 -6.07 -1.55 2.53
N LEU A 160 -5.83 -2.31 3.60
CA LEU A 160 -4.56 -2.99 3.84
C LEU A 160 -4.66 -4.45 3.41
N ALA A 161 -4.02 -4.80 2.30
CA ALA A 161 -3.84 -6.20 1.92
C ALA A 161 -2.71 -6.81 2.75
N LYS A 162 -3.04 -7.76 3.61
CA LYS A 162 -2.11 -8.48 4.50
C LYS A 162 -2.40 -9.98 4.46
N ASN A 163 -1.43 -10.79 4.93
CA ASN A 163 -1.56 -12.25 5.03
C ASN A 163 -2.33 -12.69 6.30
N ILE A 164 -2.93 -11.76 7.03
CA ILE A 164 -3.76 -12.01 8.21
C ILE A 164 -5.16 -11.46 7.95
N ASP A 165 -6.16 -12.22 8.34
CA ASP A 165 -7.57 -11.94 8.05
C ASP A 165 -8.23 -10.90 8.97
N GLY A 166 -7.47 -10.32 9.89
CA GLY A 166 -7.98 -9.29 10.79
C GLY A 166 -6.98 -8.83 11.83
N VAL A 167 -7.43 -7.97 12.73
CA VAL A 167 -6.70 -7.56 13.93
C VAL A 167 -7.08 -8.48 15.07
N TYR A 168 -6.09 -8.97 15.81
CA TYR A 168 -6.26 -9.84 16.95
C TYR A 168 -5.65 -9.21 18.19
N ASN A 169 -6.16 -9.60 19.38
CA ASN A 169 -5.61 -9.18 20.67
C ASN A 169 -4.24 -9.80 20.98
N ALA A 170 -3.86 -10.88 20.28
CA ALA A 170 -2.58 -11.56 20.37
C ALA A 170 -2.25 -12.17 18.99
N ASP A 171 -1.01 -12.64 18.78
CA ASP A 171 -0.60 -13.30 17.55
C ASP A 171 -1.29 -14.68 17.44
N PRO A 172 -2.25 -14.88 16.50
CA PRO A 172 -2.99 -16.16 16.41
C PRO A 172 -2.10 -17.34 15.99
N ALA A 173 -0.91 -17.08 15.45
CA ALA A 173 0.05 -18.16 15.15
C ALA A 173 0.78 -18.67 16.40
N LYS A 174 0.77 -17.90 17.49
CA LYS A 174 1.45 -18.22 18.76
C LYS A 174 0.48 -18.50 19.90
N ASP A 175 -0.71 -17.93 19.83
CA ASP A 175 -1.73 -18.04 20.87
C ASP A 175 -3.06 -18.48 20.27
N ALA A 176 -3.43 -19.74 20.51
CA ALA A 176 -4.69 -20.31 20.03
C ALA A 176 -5.95 -19.68 20.68
N SER A 177 -5.78 -18.90 21.76
CA SER A 177 -6.86 -18.14 22.40
C SER A 177 -7.03 -16.73 21.85
N ALA A 178 -6.24 -16.34 20.82
CA ALA A 178 -6.32 -15.03 20.20
C ALA A 178 -7.72 -14.77 19.63
N VAL A 179 -8.29 -13.62 19.98
CA VAL A 179 -9.62 -13.20 19.56
C VAL A 179 -9.50 -12.11 18.51
N LYS A 180 -10.19 -12.30 17.39
CA LYS A 180 -10.28 -11.32 16.32
C LYS A 180 -11.22 -10.18 16.71
N TYR A 181 -10.82 -8.95 16.44
CA TYR A 181 -11.67 -7.78 16.55
C TYR A 181 -12.49 -7.59 15.27
N ASP A 182 -13.80 -7.37 15.40
CA ASP A 182 -14.64 -6.91 14.29
C ASP A 182 -14.38 -5.44 13.96
N ALA A 183 -14.12 -4.64 15.00
CA ALA A 183 -13.69 -3.25 14.91
C ALA A 183 -12.88 -2.88 16.16
N ILE A 184 -11.89 -2.03 16.00
CA ILE A 184 -11.05 -1.53 17.10
C ILE A 184 -10.66 -0.08 16.83
N SER A 185 -10.59 0.74 17.89
CA SER A 185 -10.14 2.14 17.77
C SER A 185 -8.63 2.22 17.57
N TYR A 186 -8.15 3.31 16.96
CA TYR A 186 -6.70 3.54 16.83
C TYR A 186 -6.03 3.77 18.19
N GLU A 187 -6.75 4.38 19.16
CA GLU A 187 -6.31 4.52 20.54
C GLU A 187 -6.02 3.15 21.16
N ASP A 188 -6.94 2.19 21.00
CA ASP A 188 -6.77 0.84 21.53
C ASP A 188 -5.66 0.08 20.82
N VAL A 189 -5.50 0.25 19.50
CA VAL A 189 -4.37 -0.33 18.74
C VAL A 189 -3.04 0.17 19.29
N LEU A 190 -2.91 1.46 19.57
CA LEU A 190 -1.70 2.06 20.16
C LEU A 190 -1.50 1.61 21.60
N ALA A 191 -2.53 1.65 22.44
CA ALA A 191 -2.46 1.30 23.85
C ALA A 191 -2.09 -0.19 24.07
N GLN A 192 -2.59 -1.08 23.20
CA GLN A 192 -2.31 -2.51 23.24
C GLN A 192 -1.10 -2.93 22.41
N HIS A 193 -0.40 -1.99 21.77
CA HIS A 193 0.75 -2.24 20.90
C HIS A 193 0.50 -3.29 19.81
N LEU A 194 -0.70 -3.27 19.22
CA LEU A 194 -1.08 -4.25 18.18
C LEU A 194 -0.36 -3.96 16.86
N ALA A 195 0.19 -5.00 16.24
CA ALA A 195 1.01 -4.89 15.03
C ALA A 195 0.18 -4.80 13.73
N VAL A 196 -0.80 -3.90 13.69
CA VAL A 196 -1.63 -3.67 12.48
C VAL A 196 -0.87 -2.85 11.44
N MET A 197 -0.35 -1.72 11.88
CA MET A 197 0.51 -0.78 11.14
C MET A 197 1.60 -0.31 12.11
N ASP A 198 2.61 0.39 11.61
CA ASP A 198 3.53 1.09 12.53
C ASP A 198 2.82 2.23 13.29
N SER A 199 3.38 2.62 14.43
CA SER A 199 2.77 3.61 15.33
C SER A 199 2.58 4.98 14.65
N THR A 200 3.48 5.37 13.76
CA THR A 200 3.39 6.64 13.01
C THR A 200 2.18 6.60 12.07
N ALA A 201 2.00 5.51 11.32
CA ALA A 201 0.85 5.30 10.44
C ALA A 201 -0.47 5.29 11.25
N THR A 202 -0.47 4.60 12.40
CA THR A 202 -1.65 4.50 13.27
C THR A 202 -2.04 5.88 13.81
N SER A 203 -1.08 6.66 14.35
CA SER A 203 -1.34 8.02 14.86
C SER A 203 -1.83 8.95 13.74
N LEU A 204 -1.20 8.89 12.56
CA LEU A 204 -1.59 9.73 11.44
C LEU A 204 -3.01 9.40 10.94
N SER A 205 -3.40 8.11 10.94
CA SER A 205 -4.76 7.69 10.58
C SER A 205 -5.79 8.19 11.60
N MET A 206 -5.45 8.11 12.88
CA MET A 206 -6.27 8.59 13.99
C MET A 206 -6.51 10.10 13.88
N ASP A 207 -5.46 10.89 13.74
CA ASP A 207 -5.52 12.36 13.67
C ASP A 207 -6.33 12.86 12.47
N ASN A 208 -6.31 12.10 11.36
CA ASN A 208 -7.03 12.45 10.13
C ASN A 208 -8.38 11.71 9.98
N HIS A 209 -8.80 10.94 10.97
CA HIS A 209 -10.06 10.19 10.98
C HIS A 209 -10.26 9.30 9.73
N ILE A 210 -9.20 8.69 9.21
CA ILE A 210 -9.25 7.85 8.01
C ILE A 210 -9.49 6.41 8.44
N PRO A 211 -10.63 5.79 8.10
CA PRO A 211 -10.88 4.39 8.43
C PRO A 211 -9.93 3.47 7.66
N CYS A 212 -9.50 2.39 8.32
CA CYS A 212 -8.66 1.38 7.73
C CYS A 212 -9.36 0.02 7.80
N LEU A 213 -9.42 -0.69 6.69
CA LEU A 213 -9.94 -2.04 6.59
C LEU A 213 -8.81 -3.00 6.26
N LEU A 214 -8.67 -4.04 7.07
CA LEU A 214 -7.82 -5.18 6.75
C LEU A 214 -8.58 -6.15 5.86
N TYR A 215 -7.91 -6.64 4.83
CA TYR A 215 -8.47 -7.68 3.99
C TYR A 215 -7.36 -8.65 3.55
N THR A 216 -7.69 -9.92 3.39
CA THR A 216 -6.75 -10.95 2.95
C THR A 216 -6.78 -11.10 1.43
N SER A 217 -5.61 -11.45 0.86
CA SER A 217 -5.49 -11.76 -0.57
C SER A 217 -6.33 -12.98 -1.00
N ASP A 218 -6.70 -13.84 -0.06
CA ASP A 218 -7.47 -15.05 -0.31
C ASP A 218 -9.00 -14.81 -0.38
N ALA A 219 -9.44 -13.57 -0.11
CA ALA A 219 -10.84 -13.16 -0.14
C ALA A 219 -11.26 -12.50 -1.48
N ALA A 220 -10.43 -12.62 -2.53
CA ALA A 220 -10.68 -12.04 -3.85
C ALA A 220 -11.19 -13.07 -4.86
#